data_c8da74dff107549bcd937857b9efb20e
#
_entry.id   c8da74dff107549bcd937857b9efb20e
#
_cell.length_a   1.000
_cell.length_b   1.000
_cell.length_c   1.000
_cell.angle_alpha   90.00
_cell.angle_beta   90.00
_cell.angle_gamma   90.00
#
_symmetry.space_group_name_H-M   'P 1'
#
loop_
_entity.id
_entity.type
_entity.pdbx_description
1 polymer ?
#
loop_
_entity_poly.entity_id
_entity_poly.type
_entity_poly.pdbx_seq_one_letter_code
_entity_poly.pdbx_strand_id
1 'polypeptide(L)'
;MTQFDNKELEALIRMLDEPDEAVFNHIRSKVIEYGPMAIPFLEESWMLLSEEKEIERIEEMMGSIRLNDTFDKLKKWTDEGAVSLLDPYLLISAFHEPGFNYEGHKKSVEKIFQDVWLEMNDSLTALEKIKVVNHVMYNVYGFKGLPGHTPKVSSYILSNILRTQKGNPLSLGLLYLIVAQSVNLPVFGVNLPTHFILVYMDDFISLKPARDYTSEEVLFYLNPFNKGALFRSSEIALFLKQLKIKETPEFFLPGDNLTIIIRLFKEMISMHLENKNQDKAKELKYLLTALK
;
A
#
# COMPACT_ATOMS: atom_id res chain seq x y z
N MET A 1 15.60 -2.53 26.43
CA MET A 1 15.20 -1.21 25.92
C MET A 1 16.30 -0.25 26.34
N THR A 2 17.18 0.14 25.44
CA THR A 2 18.18 1.19 25.67
C THR A 2 17.40 2.48 25.93
N GLN A 3 17.66 3.10 27.08
CA GLN A 3 17.11 4.41 27.43
C GLN A 3 17.76 5.41 26.46
N PHE A 4 17.03 5.84 25.44
CA PHE A 4 17.54 6.83 24.48
C PHE A 4 17.74 8.16 25.20
N ASP A 5 18.96 8.71 25.13
CA ASP A 5 19.28 9.99 25.72
C ASP A 5 19.08 11.12 24.72
N ASN A 6 17.98 11.87 24.88
CA ASN A 6 17.66 13.02 24.03
C ASN A 6 18.82 14.06 24.01
N LYS A 7 19.59 14.18 25.09
CA LYS A 7 20.74 15.11 25.15
C LYS A 7 21.87 14.64 24.25
N GLU A 8 22.12 13.31 24.20
CA GLU A 8 23.13 12.74 23.29
C GLU A 8 22.68 12.98 21.82
N LEU A 9 21.42 12.74 21.48
CA LEU A 9 20.89 12.99 20.14
C LEU A 9 21.01 14.47 19.73
N GLU A 10 20.64 15.41 20.62
CA GLU A 10 20.81 16.85 20.37
C GLU A 10 22.27 17.22 20.16
N ALA A 11 23.18 16.64 20.94
CA ALA A 11 24.61 16.87 20.78
C ALA A 11 25.15 16.36 19.45
N LEU A 12 24.72 15.15 19.02
CA LEU A 12 25.10 14.59 17.73
C LEU A 12 24.58 15.46 16.57
N ILE A 13 23.36 15.95 16.66
CA ILE A 13 22.77 16.81 15.62
C ILE A 13 23.47 18.15 15.49
N ARG A 14 23.95 18.72 16.59
CA ARG A 14 24.76 19.95 16.55
C ARG A 14 26.14 19.78 15.90
N MET A 15 26.59 18.55 15.71
CA MET A 15 27.87 18.22 15.08
C MET A 15 27.71 17.82 13.59
N LEU A 16 26.57 18.14 12.95
CA LEU A 16 26.34 17.77 11.55
C LEU A 16 27.13 18.63 10.55
N ASP A 17 27.71 19.74 11.00
CA ASP A 17 28.63 20.60 10.25
C ASP A 17 30.08 20.04 10.21
N GLU A 18 30.34 18.91 10.90
CA GLU A 18 31.65 18.28 10.97
C GLU A 18 32.32 18.12 9.60
N PRO A 19 33.50 18.71 9.36
CA PRO A 19 34.19 18.65 8.08
C PRO A 19 34.91 17.32 7.83
N ASP A 20 35.28 16.58 8.87
CA ASP A 20 35.91 15.27 8.74
C ASP A 20 34.84 14.21 8.39
N GLU A 21 34.94 13.67 7.20
CA GLU A 21 33.97 12.68 6.69
C GLU A 21 33.95 11.38 7.51
N ALA A 22 35.04 10.97 8.14
CA ALA A 22 35.06 9.77 8.99
C ALA A 22 34.29 10.00 10.29
N VAL A 23 34.48 11.17 10.90
CA VAL A 23 33.76 11.60 12.11
C VAL A 23 32.29 11.80 11.77
N PHE A 24 31.97 12.50 10.68
CA PHE A 24 30.62 12.71 10.22
C PHE A 24 29.88 11.38 9.97
N ASN A 25 30.51 10.40 9.32
CA ASN A 25 29.90 9.10 9.08
C ASN A 25 29.61 8.34 10.40
N HIS A 26 30.41 8.52 11.42
CA HIS A 26 30.15 7.96 12.74
C HIS A 26 28.91 8.64 13.38
N ILE A 27 28.85 9.98 13.35
CA ILE A 27 27.70 10.76 13.84
C ILE A 27 26.44 10.34 13.10
N ARG A 28 26.48 10.30 11.75
CA ARG A 28 25.36 9.87 10.90
C ARG A 28 24.84 8.49 11.32
N SER A 29 25.74 7.52 11.47
CA SER A 29 25.35 6.16 11.88
C SER A 29 24.64 6.15 13.23
N LYS A 30 25.17 6.89 14.19
CA LYS A 30 24.57 7.05 15.52
C LYS A 30 23.18 7.68 15.46
N VAL A 31 23.01 8.77 14.72
CA VAL A 31 21.69 9.43 14.54
C VAL A 31 20.70 8.50 13.89
N ILE A 32 21.10 7.72 12.87
CA ILE A 32 20.24 6.74 12.21
C ILE A 32 19.82 5.61 13.18
N GLU A 33 20.68 5.19 14.10
CA GLU A 33 20.36 4.18 15.12
C GLU A 33 19.22 4.62 16.07
N TYR A 34 19.03 5.94 16.29
CA TYR A 34 17.87 6.45 17.04
C TYR A 34 16.54 6.25 16.31
N GLY A 35 16.59 5.98 14.99
CA GLY A 35 15.39 5.71 14.18
C GLY A 35 14.40 6.88 14.14
N PRO A 36 13.08 6.61 14.10
CA PRO A 36 12.05 7.64 13.95
C PRO A 36 12.07 8.73 15.05
N MET A 37 12.64 8.44 16.21
CA MET A 37 12.77 9.42 17.30
C MET A 37 13.67 10.59 16.94
N ALA A 38 14.62 10.41 16.02
CA ALA A 38 15.52 11.47 15.56
C ALA A 38 14.85 12.45 14.58
N ILE A 39 13.75 12.04 13.89
CA ILE A 39 13.13 12.85 12.85
C ILE A 39 12.72 14.25 13.33
N PRO A 40 11.99 14.42 14.46
CA PRO A 40 11.60 15.77 14.91
C PRO A 40 12.78 16.69 15.16
N PHE A 41 13.89 16.17 15.73
CA PHE A 41 15.10 16.93 15.99
C PHE A 41 15.86 17.31 14.71
N LEU A 42 15.87 16.42 13.73
CA LEU A 42 16.44 16.69 12.41
C LEU A 42 15.60 17.73 11.65
N GLU A 43 14.27 17.67 11.72
CA GLU A 43 13.36 18.64 11.11
C GLU A 43 13.53 20.03 11.74
N GLU A 44 13.67 20.12 13.07
CA GLU A 44 13.96 21.39 13.76
C GLU A 44 15.28 21.99 13.31
N SER A 45 16.35 21.19 13.25
CA SER A 45 17.66 21.62 12.75
C SER A 45 17.62 22.02 11.29
N TRP A 46 16.93 21.26 10.43
CA TRP A 46 16.76 21.56 9.00
C TRP A 46 16.16 22.94 8.77
N MET A 47 15.18 23.36 9.59
CA MET A 47 14.54 24.69 9.48
C MET A 47 15.50 25.85 9.82
N LEU A 48 16.58 25.59 10.54
CA LEU A 48 17.53 26.63 10.98
C LEU A 48 18.76 26.72 10.07
N LEU A 49 18.97 25.75 9.17
CA LEU A 49 20.13 25.69 8.31
C LEU A 49 19.98 26.57 7.07
N SER A 50 21.13 27.08 6.60
CA SER A 50 21.23 27.90 5.38
C SER A 50 22.22 27.30 4.37
N GLU A 51 23.09 26.38 4.80
CA GLU A 51 24.11 25.77 3.95
C GLU A 51 23.55 24.53 3.25
N GLU A 52 23.65 24.49 1.92
CA GLU A 52 23.12 23.42 1.08
C GLU A 52 23.66 22.03 1.46
N LYS A 53 24.96 21.94 1.79
CA LYS A 53 25.60 20.68 2.18
C LYS A 53 25.01 20.08 3.48
N GLU A 54 24.71 20.93 4.46
CA GLU A 54 24.14 20.50 5.73
C GLU A 54 22.68 20.07 5.57
N ILE A 55 21.92 20.81 4.75
CA ILE A 55 20.55 20.48 4.39
C ILE A 55 20.51 19.10 3.73
N GLU A 56 21.36 18.85 2.73
CA GLU A 56 21.46 17.57 2.03
C GLU A 56 21.79 16.42 2.99
N ARG A 57 22.74 16.63 3.93
CA ARG A 57 23.10 15.64 4.95
C ARG A 57 21.92 15.25 5.85
N ILE A 58 21.14 16.24 6.29
CA ILE A 58 19.93 16.00 7.11
C ILE A 58 18.86 15.26 6.31
N GLU A 59 18.62 15.67 5.08
CA GLU A 59 17.63 15.03 4.20
C GLU A 59 17.99 13.56 3.92
N GLU A 60 19.27 13.27 3.68
CA GLU A 60 19.75 11.88 3.53
C GLU A 60 19.56 11.03 4.79
N MET A 61 19.82 11.61 5.98
CA MET A 61 19.59 10.90 7.25
C MET A 61 18.12 10.63 7.48
N MET A 62 17.27 11.63 7.31
CA MET A 62 15.81 11.45 7.42
C MET A 62 15.30 10.43 6.41
N GLY A 63 15.81 10.45 5.17
CA GLY A 63 15.51 9.47 4.14
C GLY A 63 15.91 8.05 4.57
N SER A 64 17.12 7.88 5.10
CA SER A 64 17.62 6.60 5.60
C SER A 64 16.80 6.06 6.77
N ILE A 65 16.45 6.93 7.72
CA ILE A 65 15.62 6.56 8.87
C ILE A 65 14.22 6.11 8.42
N ARG A 66 13.59 6.88 7.52
CA ARG A 66 12.26 6.53 6.98
C ARG A 66 12.29 5.22 6.21
N LEU A 67 13.35 4.98 5.44
CA LEU A 67 13.53 3.74 4.67
C LEU A 67 13.64 2.52 5.60
N ASN A 68 14.50 2.60 6.63
CA ASN A 68 14.69 1.52 7.59
C ASN A 68 13.42 1.26 8.42
N ASP A 69 12.77 2.30 8.92
CA ASP A 69 11.51 2.16 9.68
C ASP A 69 10.40 1.52 8.83
N THR A 70 10.30 1.92 7.56
CA THR A 70 9.34 1.32 6.63
C THR A 70 9.66 -0.14 6.37
N PHE A 71 10.95 -0.47 6.20
CA PHE A 71 11.41 -1.85 6.02
C PHE A 71 11.03 -2.73 7.21
N ASP A 72 11.36 -2.29 8.42
CA ASP A 72 11.10 -3.05 9.65
C ASP A 72 9.60 -3.27 9.87
N LYS A 73 8.78 -2.25 9.61
CA LYS A 73 7.32 -2.35 9.72
C LYS A 73 6.71 -3.29 8.66
N LEU A 74 7.21 -3.25 7.44
CA LEU A 74 6.79 -4.17 6.38
C LEU A 74 7.20 -5.60 6.69
N LYS A 75 8.43 -5.80 7.18
CA LYS A 75 8.92 -7.12 7.59
C LYS A 75 8.07 -7.68 8.74
N LYS A 76 7.81 -6.86 9.76
CA LYS A 76 6.93 -7.24 10.86
C LYS A 76 5.54 -7.67 10.36
N TRP A 77 4.92 -6.88 9.46
CA TRP A 77 3.65 -7.22 8.86
C TRP A 77 3.68 -8.57 8.12
N THR A 78 4.77 -8.86 7.39
CA THR A 78 4.96 -10.14 6.70
C THR A 78 5.10 -11.28 7.70
N ASP A 79 5.95 -11.11 8.73
CA ASP A 79 6.21 -12.12 9.75
C ASP A 79 4.94 -12.42 10.59
N GLU A 80 4.02 -11.47 10.74
CA GLU A 80 2.72 -11.61 11.39
C GLU A 80 1.63 -12.21 10.47
N GLY A 81 2.00 -12.67 9.27
CA GLY A 81 1.10 -13.37 8.35
C GLY A 81 0.35 -12.51 7.35
N ALA A 82 0.75 -11.26 7.16
CA ALA A 82 0.22 -10.34 6.14
C ALA A 82 -1.33 -10.19 6.16
N VAL A 83 -1.91 -10.09 7.36
CA VAL A 83 -3.37 -10.14 7.55
C VAL A 83 -4.06 -8.88 7.03
N SER A 84 -3.59 -7.69 7.40
CA SER A 84 -4.18 -6.40 7.02
C SER A 84 -3.55 -5.86 5.72
N LEU A 85 -4.36 -5.37 4.79
CA LEU A 85 -3.87 -4.63 3.62
C LEU A 85 -3.72 -3.12 3.91
N LEU A 86 -4.43 -2.60 4.91
CA LEU A 86 -4.44 -1.17 5.21
C LEU A 86 -3.07 -0.69 5.69
N ASP A 87 -2.45 -1.43 6.63
CA ASP A 87 -1.18 -1.02 7.23
C ASP A 87 -0.05 -0.89 6.20
N PRO A 88 0.27 -1.91 5.37
CA PRO A 88 1.31 -1.77 4.36
C PRO A 88 0.96 -0.71 3.30
N TYR A 89 -0.31 -0.52 2.97
CA TYR A 89 -0.70 0.51 2.02
C TYR A 89 -0.49 1.93 2.57
N LEU A 90 -0.77 2.15 3.86
CA LEU A 90 -0.45 3.40 4.55
C LEU A 90 1.07 3.62 4.64
N LEU A 91 1.85 2.58 4.98
CA LEU A 91 3.31 2.66 5.06
C LEU A 91 3.94 3.04 3.71
N ILE A 92 3.52 2.40 2.62
CA ILE A 92 4.01 2.69 1.28
C ILE A 92 3.62 4.12 0.86
N SER A 93 2.42 4.56 1.19
CA SER A 93 1.96 5.92 0.89
C SER A 93 2.75 6.97 1.67
N ALA A 94 2.97 6.75 2.97
CA ALA A 94 3.78 7.61 3.83
C ALA A 94 5.24 7.70 3.37
N PHE A 95 5.80 6.61 2.88
CA PHE A 95 7.16 6.58 2.33
C PHE A 95 7.32 7.48 1.08
N HIS A 96 6.24 7.66 0.31
CA HIS A 96 6.26 8.46 -0.92
C HIS A 96 5.86 9.93 -0.72
N GLU A 97 5.17 10.25 0.36
CA GLU A 97 4.60 11.58 0.58
C GLU A 97 5.13 12.19 1.88
N PRO A 98 6.07 13.15 1.80
CA PRO A 98 6.50 13.91 2.97
C PRO A 98 5.30 14.59 3.65
N GLY A 99 5.22 14.51 4.97
CA GLY A 99 4.10 15.07 5.74
C GLY A 99 2.80 14.27 5.66
N PHE A 100 2.86 12.99 5.21
CA PHE A 100 1.71 12.10 5.17
C PHE A 100 1.01 11.98 6.52
N ASN A 101 -0.26 12.35 6.56
CA ASN A 101 -1.07 12.25 7.78
C ASN A 101 -1.59 10.81 7.97
N TYR A 102 -0.74 9.95 8.54
CA TYR A 102 -1.03 8.53 8.73
C TYR A 102 -2.37 8.29 9.44
N GLU A 103 -2.56 8.90 10.61
CA GLU A 103 -3.78 8.73 11.41
C GLU A 103 -5.02 9.31 10.74
N GLY A 104 -4.89 10.46 10.05
CA GLY A 104 -5.99 11.07 9.33
C GLY A 104 -6.46 10.21 8.15
N HIS A 105 -5.54 9.65 7.38
CA HIS A 105 -5.88 8.76 6.25
C HIS A 105 -6.41 7.41 6.74
N LYS A 106 -5.85 6.86 7.81
CA LYS A 106 -6.37 5.65 8.47
C LYS A 106 -7.83 5.85 8.88
N LYS A 107 -8.13 6.92 9.62
CA LYS A 107 -9.51 7.27 10.02
C LYS A 107 -10.45 7.48 8.83
N SER A 108 -9.94 8.05 7.73
CA SER A 108 -10.74 8.23 6.51
C SER A 108 -11.16 6.89 5.90
N VAL A 109 -10.26 5.91 5.88
CA VAL A 109 -10.58 4.54 5.41
C VAL A 109 -11.49 3.84 6.41
N GLU A 110 -11.23 3.97 7.71
CA GLU A 110 -12.06 3.42 8.78
C GLU A 110 -13.49 3.91 8.71
N LYS A 111 -13.71 5.17 8.34
CA LYS A 111 -15.04 5.71 8.12
C LYS A 111 -15.77 5.03 6.96
N ILE A 112 -15.06 4.76 5.85
CA ILE A 112 -15.67 4.09 4.68
C ILE A 112 -16.18 2.70 5.08
N PHE A 113 -15.39 1.89 5.79
CA PHE A 113 -15.84 0.57 6.18
C PHE A 113 -16.93 0.62 7.27
N GLN A 114 -16.92 1.62 8.17
CA GLN A 114 -18.00 1.83 9.13
C GLN A 114 -19.32 2.11 8.42
N ASP A 115 -19.33 2.95 7.40
CA ASP A 115 -20.53 3.24 6.60
C ASP A 115 -21.02 1.97 5.88
N VAL A 116 -20.10 1.13 5.35
CA VAL A 116 -20.45 -0.18 4.79
C VAL A 116 -21.02 -1.10 5.86
N TRP A 117 -20.39 -1.17 7.04
CA TRP A 117 -20.81 -2.05 8.14
C TRP A 117 -22.22 -1.72 8.64
N LEU A 118 -22.59 -0.44 8.68
CA LEU A 118 -23.93 0.01 9.11
C LEU A 118 -25.05 -0.48 8.18
N GLU A 119 -24.76 -0.72 6.91
CA GLU A 119 -25.72 -1.23 5.91
C GLU A 119 -25.69 -2.77 5.79
N MET A 120 -24.67 -3.46 6.40
CA MET A 120 -24.55 -4.91 6.38
C MET A 120 -25.48 -5.58 7.37
N ASN A 121 -26.03 -6.73 6.99
CA ASN A 121 -26.71 -7.65 7.87
C ASN A 121 -26.58 -9.08 7.38
N ASP A 122 -26.82 -10.06 8.28
CA ASP A 122 -26.59 -11.49 8.00
C ASP A 122 -27.59 -12.09 6.99
N SER A 123 -28.72 -11.43 6.74
CA SER A 123 -29.72 -11.92 5.80
C SER A 123 -29.41 -11.61 4.35
N LEU A 124 -28.40 -10.75 4.10
CA LEU A 124 -27.98 -10.39 2.74
C LEU A 124 -27.27 -11.54 2.05
N THR A 125 -27.63 -11.78 0.82
CA THR A 125 -26.89 -12.68 -0.09
C THR A 125 -25.55 -12.08 -0.47
N ALA A 126 -24.61 -12.88 -0.97
CA ALA A 126 -23.31 -12.42 -1.46
C ALA A 126 -23.44 -11.24 -2.45
N LEU A 127 -24.40 -11.30 -3.36
CA LEU A 127 -24.66 -10.22 -4.33
C LEU A 127 -25.18 -8.94 -3.67
N GLU A 128 -26.02 -9.05 -2.66
CA GLU A 128 -26.53 -7.89 -1.93
C GLU A 128 -25.45 -7.25 -1.08
N LYS A 129 -24.62 -8.04 -0.41
CA LYS A 129 -23.44 -7.54 0.33
C LYS A 129 -22.51 -6.73 -0.58
N ILE A 130 -22.24 -7.22 -1.79
CA ILE A 130 -21.43 -6.49 -2.77
C ILE A 130 -22.13 -5.22 -3.29
N LYS A 131 -23.45 -5.23 -3.46
CA LYS A 131 -24.20 -4.01 -3.81
C LYS A 131 -24.09 -2.94 -2.73
N VAL A 132 -24.07 -3.30 -1.45
CA VAL A 132 -23.82 -2.37 -0.35
C VAL A 132 -22.42 -1.77 -0.45
N VAL A 133 -21.36 -2.58 -0.61
CA VAL A 133 -19.99 -2.07 -0.80
C VAL A 133 -19.92 -1.14 -2.01
N ASN A 134 -20.50 -1.55 -3.16
CA ASN A 134 -20.52 -0.73 -4.36
C ASN A 134 -21.28 0.59 -4.16
N HIS A 135 -22.41 0.56 -3.44
CA HIS A 135 -23.18 1.76 -3.13
C HIS A 135 -22.33 2.75 -2.33
N VAL A 136 -21.74 2.31 -1.25
CA VAL A 136 -20.90 3.18 -0.41
C VAL A 136 -19.68 3.69 -1.19
N MET A 137 -18.90 2.80 -1.81
CA MET A 137 -17.68 3.18 -2.52
C MET A 137 -17.92 4.14 -3.69
N TYR A 138 -18.91 3.85 -4.53
CA TYR A 138 -19.08 4.55 -5.80
C TYR A 138 -20.17 5.62 -5.80
N ASN A 139 -21.23 5.45 -5.02
CA ASN A 139 -22.34 6.41 -4.99
C ASN A 139 -22.19 7.40 -3.82
N VAL A 140 -21.82 6.92 -2.63
CA VAL A 140 -21.65 7.81 -1.45
C VAL A 140 -20.30 8.52 -1.51
N TYR A 141 -19.19 7.77 -1.63
CA TYR A 141 -17.83 8.34 -1.66
C TYR A 141 -17.38 8.79 -3.05
N GLY A 142 -18.04 8.38 -4.12
CA GLY A 142 -17.79 8.85 -5.48
C GLY A 142 -16.48 8.35 -6.10
N PHE A 143 -15.89 7.26 -5.59
CA PHE A 143 -14.68 6.68 -6.19
C PHE A 143 -14.93 6.26 -7.64
N LYS A 144 -13.91 6.43 -8.49
CA LYS A 144 -14.00 6.09 -9.91
C LYS A 144 -12.64 5.80 -10.53
N GLY A 145 -12.64 5.00 -11.56
CA GLY A 145 -11.47 4.76 -12.39
C GLY A 145 -11.01 6.00 -13.15
N LEU A 146 -9.72 6.10 -13.42
CA LEU A 146 -9.09 7.09 -14.30
C LEU A 146 -8.95 6.47 -15.69
N PRO A 147 -9.90 6.66 -16.62
CA PRO A 147 -9.79 6.10 -17.96
C PRO A 147 -8.76 6.86 -18.80
N GLY A 148 -8.02 6.14 -19.65
CA GLY A 148 -7.21 6.71 -20.71
C GLY A 148 -5.92 7.42 -20.29
N HIS A 149 -5.46 7.28 -19.06
CA HIS A 149 -4.22 7.89 -18.59
C HIS A 149 -3.15 6.84 -18.34
N THR A 150 -1.93 7.14 -18.76
CA THR A 150 -0.75 6.42 -18.28
C THR A 150 -0.71 6.56 -16.75
N PRO A 151 -0.63 5.46 -16.00
CA PRO A 151 -0.58 5.53 -14.54
C PRO A 151 0.59 6.42 -14.10
N LYS A 152 0.38 7.27 -13.10
CA LYS A 152 1.44 8.01 -12.43
C LYS A 152 1.66 7.41 -11.06
N VAL A 153 2.84 7.56 -10.48
CA VAL A 153 3.11 7.09 -9.11
C VAL A 153 2.04 7.58 -8.13
N SER A 154 1.60 8.84 -8.26
CA SER A 154 0.54 9.41 -7.41
C SER A 154 -0.80 8.67 -7.50
N SER A 155 -1.08 7.93 -8.58
CA SER A 155 -2.30 7.13 -8.70
C SER A 155 -2.31 5.84 -7.87
N TYR A 156 -1.17 5.51 -7.27
CA TYR A 156 -1.02 4.39 -6.32
C TYR A 156 -1.03 4.85 -4.87
N ILE A 157 -0.91 6.16 -4.60
CA ILE A 157 -0.80 6.72 -3.24
C ILE A 157 -2.19 6.94 -2.64
N LEU A 158 -2.41 6.39 -1.45
CA LEU A 158 -3.72 6.36 -0.81
C LEU A 158 -4.28 7.77 -0.55
N SER A 159 -3.47 8.71 -0.05
CA SER A 159 -3.87 10.11 0.17
C SER A 159 -4.46 10.76 -1.09
N ASN A 160 -3.80 10.54 -2.24
CA ASN A 160 -4.27 11.07 -3.51
C ASN A 160 -5.60 10.44 -3.95
N ILE A 161 -5.78 9.14 -3.71
CA ILE A 161 -7.03 8.44 -4.03
C ILE A 161 -8.17 8.95 -3.15
N LEU A 162 -7.94 9.09 -1.85
CA LEU A 162 -8.93 9.62 -0.92
C LEU A 162 -9.31 11.07 -1.26
N ARG A 163 -8.34 11.90 -1.59
CA ARG A 163 -8.56 13.32 -1.94
C ARG A 163 -9.25 13.51 -3.30
N THR A 164 -8.85 12.75 -4.32
CA THR A 164 -9.35 12.94 -5.70
C THR A 164 -10.51 12.04 -6.04
N GLN A 165 -10.78 11.01 -5.23
CA GLN A 165 -11.74 9.94 -5.49
C GLN A 165 -11.46 9.19 -6.80
N LYS A 166 -10.21 9.22 -7.27
CA LYS A 166 -9.78 8.60 -8.52
C LYS A 166 -8.58 7.71 -8.30
N GLY A 167 -8.60 6.52 -8.91
CA GLY A 167 -7.48 5.60 -8.85
C GLY A 167 -7.33 4.76 -10.11
N ASN A 168 -6.22 4.04 -10.20
CA ASN A 168 -5.97 3.03 -11.21
C ASN A 168 -6.63 1.69 -10.80
N PRO A 169 -6.62 0.65 -11.65
CA PRO A 169 -7.26 -0.62 -11.31
C PRO A 169 -6.74 -1.25 -10.02
N LEU A 170 -5.42 -1.22 -9.77
CA LEU A 170 -4.83 -1.82 -8.58
C LEU A 170 -5.15 -1.02 -7.32
N SER A 171 -5.01 0.29 -7.35
CA SER A 171 -5.24 1.13 -6.18
C SER A 171 -6.70 1.18 -5.73
N LEU A 172 -7.64 1.22 -6.68
CA LEU A 172 -9.07 1.09 -6.37
C LEU A 172 -9.41 -0.32 -5.88
N GLY A 173 -8.80 -1.34 -6.48
CA GLY A 173 -8.95 -2.71 -6.03
C GLY A 173 -8.43 -2.93 -4.61
N LEU A 174 -7.28 -2.35 -4.26
CA LEU A 174 -6.73 -2.38 -2.90
C LEU A 174 -7.68 -1.71 -1.91
N LEU A 175 -8.16 -0.50 -2.20
CA LEU A 175 -9.10 0.19 -1.31
C LEU A 175 -10.39 -0.61 -1.14
N TYR A 176 -10.91 -1.20 -2.23
CA TYR A 176 -12.08 -2.06 -2.18
C TYR A 176 -11.85 -3.30 -1.30
N LEU A 177 -10.68 -3.97 -1.47
CA LEU A 177 -10.30 -5.13 -0.66
C LEU A 177 -10.21 -4.79 0.82
N ILE A 178 -9.56 -3.67 1.16
CA ILE A 178 -9.44 -3.19 2.54
C ILE A 178 -10.84 -3.03 3.15
N VAL A 179 -11.76 -2.37 2.45
CA VAL A 179 -13.13 -2.16 2.93
C VAL A 179 -13.89 -3.48 3.03
N ALA A 180 -13.85 -4.34 2.01
CA ALA A 180 -14.56 -5.61 2.01
C ALA A 180 -14.05 -6.57 3.10
N GLN A 181 -12.73 -6.69 3.27
CA GLN A 181 -12.13 -7.54 4.29
C GLN A 181 -12.38 -7.01 5.71
N SER A 182 -12.46 -5.68 5.90
CA SER A 182 -12.78 -5.08 7.20
C SER A 182 -14.19 -5.39 7.69
N VAL A 183 -15.10 -5.77 6.80
CA VAL A 183 -16.45 -6.25 7.13
C VAL A 183 -16.60 -7.77 6.92
N ASN A 184 -15.47 -8.49 6.95
CA ASN A 184 -15.36 -9.95 6.85
C ASN A 184 -15.99 -10.55 5.59
N LEU A 185 -15.97 -9.85 4.46
CA LEU A 185 -16.39 -10.45 3.20
C LEU A 185 -15.25 -11.28 2.59
N PRO A 186 -15.55 -12.47 2.03
CA PRO A 186 -14.57 -13.35 1.39
C PRO A 186 -14.20 -12.84 -0.01
N VAL A 187 -13.69 -11.61 -0.06
CA VAL A 187 -13.24 -10.95 -1.28
C VAL A 187 -11.73 -10.93 -1.32
N PHE A 188 -11.17 -11.37 -2.43
CA PHE A 188 -9.73 -11.47 -2.64
C PHE A 188 -9.32 -10.86 -3.97
N GLY A 189 -8.04 -10.50 -4.09
CA GLY A 189 -7.48 -10.01 -5.35
C GLY A 189 -7.13 -11.17 -6.29
N VAL A 190 -7.29 -10.95 -7.59
CA VAL A 190 -6.82 -11.86 -8.64
C VAL A 190 -5.83 -11.13 -9.53
N ASN A 191 -4.65 -11.71 -9.69
CA ASN A 191 -3.53 -11.12 -10.44
C ASN A 191 -3.64 -11.42 -11.94
N LEU A 192 -4.53 -10.73 -12.65
CA LEU A 192 -4.53 -10.79 -14.11
C LEU A 192 -3.40 -9.97 -14.72
N PRO A 193 -2.81 -10.41 -15.83
CA PRO A 193 -1.88 -9.60 -16.59
C PRO A 193 -2.53 -8.27 -17.01
N THR A 194 -1.87 -7.16 -16.77
CA THR A 194 -2.32 -5.79 -17.09
C THR A 194 -3.62 -5.33 -16.40
N HIS A 195 -4.34 -6.22 -15.72
CA HIS A 195 -5.58 -5.91 -15.02
C HIS A 195 -5.53 -6.41 -13.58
N PHE A 196 -6.26 -5.74 -12.71
CA PHE A 196 -6.48 -6.19 -11.35
C PHE A 196 -7.99 -6.29 -11.12
N ILE A 197 -8.42 -7.48 -10.76
CA ILE A 197 -9.82 -7.79 -10.49
C ILE A 197 -9.95 -8.41 -9.12
N LEU A 198 -11.17 -8.53 -8.63
CA LEU A 198 -11.47 -9.20 -7.37
C LEU A 198 -12.33 -10.43 -7.63
N VAL A 199 -12.27 -11.38 -6.71
CA VAL A 199 -13.11 -12.58 -6.68
C VAL A 199 -13.86 -12.64 -5.35
N TYR A 200 -15.10 -13.01 -5.38
CA TYR A 200 -15.91 -13.36 -4.21
C TYR A 200 -15.97 -14.87 -4.10
N MET A 201 -15.51 -15.40 -2.96
CA MET A 201 -15.49 -16.83 -2.70
C MET A 201 -16.71 -17.27 -1.89
N ASP A 202 -17.09 -18.54 -2.00
CA ASP A 202 -18.11 -19.12 -1.14
C ASP A 202 -17.55 -19.30 0.28
N ASP A 203 -18.23 -18.71 1.27
CA ASP A 203 -17.83 -18.72 2.68
C ASP A 203 -18.72 -19.63 3.54
N PHE A 204 -19.41 -20.58 2.92
CA PHE A 204 -20.45 -21.39 3.54
C PHE A 204 -20.01 -22.10 4.84
N ILE A 205 -18.72 -22.32 5.05
CA ILE A 205 -18.18 -23.03 6.23
C ILE A 205 -17.34 -22.12 7.12
N SER A 206 -16.41 -21.35 6.58
CA SER A 206 -15.59 -20.33 7.26
C SER A 206 -14.63 -19.65 6.27
N LEU A 207 -14.20 -18.42 6.61
CA LEU A 207 -13.09 -17.80 5.90
C LEU A 207 -11.83 -18.63 6.05
N LYS A 208 -11.21 -18.99 4.93
CA LYS A 208 -9.94 -19.72 4.88
C LYS A 208 -8.87 -18.92 4.13
N PRO A 209 -7.57 -19.28 4.29
CA PRO A 209 -6.50 -18.65 3.54
C PRO A 209 -6.77 -18.66 2.03
N ALA A 210 -6.40 -17.60 1.33
CA ALA A 210 -6.66 -17.45 -0.12
C ALA A 210 -6.19 -18.66 -0.94
N ARG A 211 -5.04 -19.24 -0.58
CA ARG A 211 -4.44 -20.40 -1.25
C ARG A 211 -5.23 -21.72 -1.12
N ASP A 212 -6.14 -21.79 -0.17
CA ASP A 212 -6.89 -23.00 0.14
C ASP A 212 -8.24 -23.08 -0.60
N TYR A 213 -8.59 -22.02 -1.36
CA TYR A 213 -9.78 -22.00 -2.20
C TYR A 213 -9.56 -22.72 -3.54
N THR A 214 -10.63 -23.31 -4.05
CA THR A 214 -10.67 -23.97 -5.35
C THR A 214 -11.58 -23.20 -6.33
N SER A 215 -11.51 -23.51 -7.60
CA SER A 215 -12.35 -22.88 -8.62
C SER A 215 -13.85 -23.13 -8.44
N GLU A 216 -14.24 -24.20 -7.76
CA GLU A 216 -15.63 -24.55 -7.48
C GLU A 216 -16.28 -23.63 -6.44
N GLU A 217 -15.44 -23.00 -5.61
CA GLU A 217 -15.86 -22.06 -4.56
C GLU A 217 -15.93 -20.61 -5.05
N VAL A 218 -15.62 -20.35 -6.33
CA VAL A 218 -15.75 -19.02 -6.92
C VAL A 218 -17.23 -18.73 -7.22
N LEU A 219 -17.80 -17.73 -6.56
CA LEU A 219 -19.16 -17.30 -6.84
C LEU A 219 -19.22 -16.35 -8.05
N PHE A 220 -18.37 -15.34 -8.07
CA PHE A 220 -18.29 -14.36 -9.16
C PHE A 220 -17.02 -13.49 -9.02
N TYR A 221 -16.73 -12.76 -10.08
CA TYR A 221 -15.65 -11.77 -10.11
C TYR A 221 -16.20 -10.35 -10.13
N LEU A 222 -15.35 -9.40 -9.74
CA LEU A 222 -15.67 -7.98 -9.60
C LEU A 222 -14.60 -7.14 -10.30
N ASN A 223 -15.02 -6.08 -10.96
CA ASN A 223 -14.11 -5.07 -11.51
C ASN A 223 -14.21 -3.75 -10.73
N PRO A 224 -13.35 -3.48 -9.75
CA PRO A 224 -13.37 -2.25 -8.95
C PRO A 224 -13.19 -0.99 -9.79
N PHE A 225 -12.43 -1.08 -10.87
CA PHE A 225 -12.21 0.04 -11.80
C PHE A 225 -13.49 0.41 -12.57
N ASN A 226 -14.37 -0.56 -12.81
CA ASN A 226 -15.68 -0.36 -13.42
C ASN A 226 -16.80 -0.49 -12.38
N LYS A 227 -16.69 0.28 -11.29
CA LYS A 227 -17.73 0.40 -10.24
C LYS A 227 -18.22 -0.94 -9.67
N GLY A 228 -17.32 -1.91 -9.53
CA GLY A 228 -17.66 -3.23 -8.99
C GLY A 228 -18.55 -4.06 -9.93
N ALA A 229 -18.49 -3.83 -11.24
CA ALA A 229 -19.23 -4.63 -12.23
C ALA A 229 -18.90 -6.12 -12.08
N LEU A 230 -19.94 -6.95 -12.08
CA LEU A 230 -19.82 -8.39 -11.91
C LEU A 230 -19.58 -9.07 -13.25
N PHE A 231 -18.82 -10.15 -13.24
CA PHE A 231 -18.57 -10.98 -14.41
C PHE A 231 -18.18 -12.43 -14.02
N ARG A 232 -18.08 -13.32 -15.00
CA ARG A 232 -17.82 -14.74 -14.82
C ARG A 232 -16.42 -15.13 -15.33
N SER A 233 -15.96 -16.31 -14.95
CA SER A 233 -14.69 -16.89 -15.42
C SER A 233 -14.55 -16.95 -16.94
N SER A 234 -15.65 -17.14 -17.68
CA SER A 234 -15.64 -17.14 -19.14
C SER A 234 -15.17 -15.82 -19.77
N GLU A 235 -15.38 -14.70 -19.08
CA GLU A 235 -14.93 -13.37 -19.55
C GLU A 235 -13.43 -13.21 -19.30
N ILE A 236 -12.90 -13.79 -18.21
CA ILE A 236 -11.45 -13.86 -17.98
C ILE A 236 -10.79 -14.71 -19.06
N ALA A 237 -11.33 -15.90 -19.36
CA ALA A 237 -10.81 -16.79 -20.39
C ALA A 237 -10.78 -16.09 -21.77
N LEU A 238 -11.86 -15.38 -22.12
CA LEU A 238 -11.91 -14.59 -23.35
C LEU A 238 -10.84 -13.48 -23.38
N PHE A 239 -10.65 -12.76 -22.27
CA PHE A 239 -9.66 -11.72 -22.13
C PHE A 239 -8.22 -12.27 -22.29
N LEU A 240 -7.89 -13.37 -21.62
CA LEU A 240 -6.59 -14.05 -21.75
C LEU A 240 -6.32 -14.52 -23.17
N LYS A 241 -7.36 -15.06 -23.83
CA LYS A 241 -7.29 -15.47 -25.25
C LYS A 241 -6.99 -14.29 -26.17
N GLN A 242 -7.62 -13.12 -25.94
CA GLN A 242 -7.33 -11.90 -26.72
C GLN A 242 -5.89 -11.43 -26.55
N LEU A 243 -5.32 -11.58 -25.36
CA LEU A 243 -3.92 -11.27 -25.06
C LEU A 243 -2.94 -12.38 -25.53
N LYS A 244 -3.44 -13.50 -26.05
CA LYS A 244 -2.63 -14.70 -26.38
C LYS A 244 -1.86 -15.26 -25.21
N ILE A 245 -2.40 -15.15 -24.00
CA ILE A 245 -1.83 -15.67 -22.76
C ILE A 245 -2.52 -17.00 -22.45
N LYS A 246 -1.69 -18.00 -22.09
CA LYS A 246 -2.21 -19.30 -21.68
C LYS A 246 -2.93 -19.17 -20.33
N GLU A 247 -4.10 -19.78 -20.24
CA GLU A 247 -4.84 -19.87 -18.99
C GLU A 247 -4.06 -20.70 -17.96
N THR A 248 -3.90 -20.13 -16.76
CA THR A 248 -3.35 -20.81 -15.59
C THR A 248 -4.27 -20.59 -14.39
N PRO A 249 -4.35 -21.53 -13.42
CA PRO A 249 -5.25 -21.41 -12.28
C PRO A 249 -5.11 -20.09 -11.50
N GLU A 250 -3.91 -19.53 -11.41
CA GLU A 250 -3.60 -18.27 -10.72
C GLU A 250 -4.34 -17.05 -11.27
N PHE A 251 -4.83 -17.10 -12.54
CA PHE A 251 -5.62 -16.04 -13.13
C PHE A 251 -7.10 -16.12 -12.79
N PHE A 252 -7.51 -17.16 -12.08
CA PHE A 252 -8.89 -17.41 -11.69
C PHE A 252 -9.05 -17.53 -10.16
N LEU A 253 -7.98 -17.82 -9.46
CA LEU A 253 -8.00 -18.07 -8.02
C LEU A 253 -7.54 -16.86 -7.20
N PRO A 254 -7.94 -16.77 -5.93
CA PRO A 254 -7.57 -15.69 -5.05
C PRO A 254 -6.06 -15.68 -4.79
N GLY A 255 -5.46 -14.50 -4.89
CA GLY A 255 -4.13 -14.20 -4.35
C GLY A 255 -4.21 -13.74 -2.91
N ASP A 256 -3.20 -14.06 -2.12
CA ASP A 256 -3.08 -13.56 -0.74
C ASP A 256 -2.69 -12.07 -0.69
N ASN A 257 -2.85 -11.47 0.48
CA ASN A 257 -2.54 -10.06 0.68
C ASN A 257 -1.08 -9.73 0.40
N LEU A 258 -0.15 -10.64 0.73
CA LEU A 258 1.28 -10.49 0.46
C LEU A 258 1.54 -10.35 -1.04
N THR A 259 0.95 -11.23 -1.85
CA THR A 259 1.06 -11.20 -3.31
C THR A 259 0.52 -9.87 -3.89
N ILE A 260 -0.56 -9.33 -3.34
CA ILE A 260 -1.12 -8.06 -3.78
C ILE A 260 -0.19 -6.88 -3.47
N ILE A 261 0.39 -6.84 -2.28
CA ILE A 261 1.36 -5.80 -1.90
C ILE A 261 2.65 -5.92 -2.73
N ILE A 262 3.15 -7.14 -2.96
CA ILE A 262 4.28 -7.36 -3.88
C ILE A 262 3.97 -6.81 -5.27
N ARG A 263 2.76 -7.00 -5.78
CA ARG A 263 2.33 -6.43 -7.06
C ARG A 263 2.36 -4.90 -7.03
N LEU A 264 1.85 -4.27 -5.96
CA LEU A 264 1.90 -2.82 -5.80
C LEU A 264 3.34 -2.30 -5.91
N PHE A 265 4.28 -2.92 -5.20
CA PHE A 265 5.70 -2.57 -5.29
C PHE A 265 6.24 -2.69 -6.71
N LYS A 266 5.95 -3.80 -7.40
CA LYS A 266 6.44 -4.04 -8.77
C LYS A 266 5.91 -2.99 -9.75
N GLU A 267 4.64 -2.61 -9.67
CA GLU A 267 4.05 -1.57 -10.52
C GLU A 267 4.66 -0.20 -10.23
N MET A 268 4.85 0.15 -8.94
CA MET A 268 5.49 1.43 -8.56
C MET A 268 6.97 1.47 -8.96
N ILE A 269 7.72 0.38 -8.82
CA ILE A 269 9.10 0.28 -9.30
C ILE A 269 9.17 0.51 -10.81
N SER A 270 8.28 -0.13 -11.59
CA SER A 270 8.20 0.07 -13.05
C SER A 270 7.97 1.53 -13.40
N MET A 271 7.03 2.18 -12.71
CA MET A 271 6.71 3.59 -12.91
C MET A 271 7.92 4.51 -12.62
N HIS A 272 8.66 4.25 -11.54
CA HIS A 272 9.85 5.03 -11.24
C HIS A 272 10.95 4.84 -12.27
N LEU A 273 11.15 3.60 -12.77
CA LEU A 273 12.13 3.32 -13.84
C LEU A 273 11.76 4.02 -15.16
N GLU A 274 10.48 3.99 -15.55
CA GLU A 274 9.96 4.69 -16.73
C GLU A 274 10.15 6.21 -16.62
N ASN A 275 9.99 6.76 -15.41
CA ASN A 275 10.23 8.19 -15.12
C ASN A 275 11.69 8.53 -14.84
N LYS A 276 12.64 7.61 -15.08
CA LYS A 276 14.08 7.78 -14.85
C LYS A 276 14.47 8.09 -13.39
N ASN A 277 13.61 7.81 -12.44
CA ASN A 277 13.90 7.98 -11.01
C ASN A 277 14.47 6.67 -10.45
N GLN A 278 15.78 6.48 -10.70
CA GLN A 278 16.50 5.26 -10.36
C GLN A 278 16.63 5.05 -8.85
N ASP A 279 16.79 6.13 -8.09
CA ASP A 279 17.05 6.05 -6.65
C ASP A 279 15.78 5.61 -5.91
N LYS A 280 14.62 6.19 -6.23
CA LYS A 280 13.34 5.70 -5.70
C LYS A 280 13.06 4.25 -6.10
N ALA A 281 13.41 3.85 -7.33
CA ALA A 281 13.27 2.46 -7.74
C ALA A 281 14.19 1.51 -6.93
N LYS A 282 15.41 1.94 -6.55
CA LYS A 282 16.32 1.16 -5.69
C LYS A 282 15.76 1.02 -4.26
N GLU A 283 15.29 2.12 -3.69
CA GLU A 283 14.65 2.12 -2.36
C GLU A 283 13.46 1.17 -2.30
N LEU A 284 12.56 1.22 -3.29
CA LEU A 284 11.42 0.31 -3.38
C LEU A 284 11.83 -1.16 -3.58
N LYS A 285 12.89 -1.42 -4.36
CA LYS A 285 13.45 -2.77 -4.48
C LYS A 285 14.01 -3.28 -3.16
N TYR A 286 14.64 -2.41 -2.38
CA TYR A 286 15.10 -2.75 -1.03
C TYR A 286 13.92 -3.08 -0.12
N LEU A 287 12.89 -2.21 -0.06
CA LEU A 287 11.68 -2.47 0.73
C LEU A 287 10.97 -3.77 0.31
N LEU A 288 10.96 -4.08 -0.98
CA LEU A 288 10.38 -5.34 -1.49
C LEU A 288 11.08 -6.59 -0.91
N THR A 289 12.33 -6.48 -0.46
CA THR A 289 13.03 -7.61 0.18
C THR A 289 12.49 -7.94 1.58
N ALA A 290 11.83 -6.98 2.25
CA ALA A 290 11.14 -7.22 3.51
C ALA A 290 9.91 -8.14 3.39
N LEU A 291 9.42 -8.33 2.17
CA LEU A 291 8.23 -9.13 1.85
C LEU A 291 8.58 -10.58 1.41
N LYS A 292 9.78 -11.02 1.69
CA LYS A 292 10.27 -12.38 1.42
C LYS A 292 10.46 -13.10 2.74
#